data_9f1e1d9bc1714fc388bddd5dd1faa4f7
#
_entry.id   9f1e1d9bc1714fc388bddd5dd1faa4f7
#
_cell.length_a   1.000
_cell.length_b   1.000
_cell.length_c   1.000
_cell.angle_alpha   90.00
_cell.angle_beta   90.00
_cell.angle_gamma   90.00
#
_symmetry.space_group_name_H-M   'P 1'
#
loop_
_entity.id
_entity.type
_entity.pdbx_description
1 polymer ?
#
loop_
_entity_poly.entity_id
_entity_poly.type
_entity_poly.pdbx_seq_one_letter_code
_entity_poly.pdbx_strand_id
1 'polypeptide(L)'
;MLRRKKPSLYTSIWLVIIGYAFMYDQLFWQLQLRVSEGSAPLYPGWLCYVFILLAIPTLAGYQKSVTLLRPLAWYLGAVTLVRWLFQLVGRVPDGWYVYAVNVVTSVVVLYFHFQLQTNLCKIIKPFNSERARLIRNFRSVSAVVNTVMCFPIQLGQSPEMELLQSGIAFFATLGVGGTQAELFMSLRDIRARSMAAPASPQKEGET
;
A
#
# COMPACT_ATOMS: atom_id res chain seq x y z
N MET A 1 -18.37 15.29 23.23
CA MET A 1 -17.21 14.71 22.51
C MET A 1 -17.50 13.26 22.18
N LEU A 2 -17.83 12.94 20.93
CA LEU A 2 -18.07 11.56 20.48
C LEU A 2 -16.75 10.79 20.52
N ARG A 3 -16.62 9.87 21.44
CA ARG A 3 -15.47 8.95 21.56
C ARG A 3 -15.51 8.01 20.33
N ARG A 4 -14.86 8.41 19.20
CA ARG A 4 -14.73 7.54 18.02
C ARG A 4 -14.10 6.22 18.47
N LYS A 5 -14.88 5.12 18.43
CA LYS A 5 -14.36 3.77 18.62
C LYS A 5 -13.21 3.57 17.63
N LYS A 6 -12.01 3.32 18.12
CA LYS A 6 -10.87 2.98 17.24
C LYS A 6 -11.23 1.72 16.44
N PRO A 7 -11.01 1.70 15.12
CA PRO A 7 -11.25 0.51 14.33
C PRO A 7 -10.45 -0.68 14.91
N SER A 8 -10.96 -1.89 14.77
CA SER A 8 -10.24 -3.08 15.21
C SER A 8 -8.98 -3.32 14.35
N LEU A 9 -8.01 -4.08 14.86
CA LEU A 9 -6.84 -4.49 14.08
C LEU A 9 -7.27 -5.17 12.76
N TYR A 10 -8.27 -6.04 12.84
CA TYR A 10 -8.87 -6.70 11.70
C TYR A 10 -9.35 -5.71 10.63
N THR A 11 -10.13 -4.70 11.04
CA THR A 11 -10.61 -3.64 10.12
C THR A 11 -9.45 -2.85 9.52
N SER A 12 -8.41 -2.57 10.30
CA SER A 12 -7.26 -1.79 9.82
C SER A 12 -6.42 -2.55 8.78
N ILE A 13 -6.25 -3.85 8.95
CA ILE A 13 -5.58 -4.68 7.95
C ILE A 13 -6.43 -4.77 6.68
N TRP A 14 -7.77 -4.89 6.80
CA TRP A 14 -8.67 -4.82 5.65
C TRP A 14 -8.54 -3.50 4.89
N LEU A 15 -8.47 -2.37 5.59
CA LEU A 15 -8.27 -1.06 4.95
C LEU A 15 -6.95 -1.01 4.18
N VAL A 16 -5.88 -1.63 4.70
CA VAL A 16 -4.61 -1.73 3.97
C VAL A 16 -4.76 -2.59 2.72
N ILE A 17 -5.41 -3.75 2.81
CA ILE A 17 -5.65 -4.65 1.67
C ILE A 17 -6.46 -3.93 0.58
N ILE A 18 -7.57 -3.29 0.95
CA ILE A 18 -8.39 -2.51 0.02
C ILE A 18 -7.56 -1.36 -0.58
N GLY A 19 -6.80 -0.64 0.23
CA GLY A 19 -5.92 0.42 -0.25
C GLY A 19 -4.98 -0.07 -1.34
N TYR A 20 -4.31 -1.18 -1.11
CA TYR A 20 -3.44 -1.76 -2.12
C TYR A 20 -4.19 -2.19 -3.39
N ALA A 21 -5.45 -2.65 -3.31
CA ALA A 21 -6.25 -2.96 -4.49
C ALA A 21 -6.44 -1.73 -5.40
N PHE A 22 -6.56 -0.52 -4.83
CA PHE A 22 -6.61 0.74 -5.59
C PHE A 22 -5.25 1.18 -6.16
N MET A 23 -4.15 0.65 -5.65
CA MET A 23 -2.83 0.93 -6.20
C MET A 23 -2.56 0.15 -7.50
N TYR A 24 -3.25 -0.97 -7.68
CA TYR A 24 -3.15 -1.81 -8.89
C TYR A 24 -4.19 -1.43 -9.93
N ASP A 25 -4.19 -0.18 -10.35
CA ASP A 25 -5.01 0.28 -11.48
C ASP A 25 -4.70 -0.49 -12.77
N GLN A 26 -3.50 -1.08 -12.89
CA GLN A 26 -3.11 -1.94 -14.01
C GLN A 26 -3.99 -3.19 -14.18
N LEU A 27 -4.59 -3.72 -13.11
CA LEU A 27 -5.57 -4.80 -13.21
C LEU A 27 -6.88 -4.33 -13.82
N PHE A 28 -7.17 -3.02 -13.74
CA PHE A 28 -8.39 -2.38 -14.20
C PHE A 28 -8.13 -1.28 -15.23
N TRP A 29 -6.95 -1.31 -15.91
CA TRP A 29 -6.54 -0.30 -16.88
C TRP A 29 -7.57 -0.06 -18.01
N GLN A 30 -8.43 -1.04 -18.29
CA GLN A 30 -9.49 -0.94 -19.29
C GLN A 30 -10.67 -0.07 -18.80
N LEU A 31 -10.82 0.14 -17.49
CA LEU A 31 -11.88 0.96 -16.91
C LEU A 31 -11.37 2.39 -16.73
N GLN A 32 -11.57 3.21 -17.76
CA GLN A 32 -11.20 4.61 -17.76
C GLN A 32 -12.42 5.52 -17.74
N LEU A 33 -12.36 6.55 -16.91
CA LEU A 33 -13.26 7.70 -16.98
C LEU A 33 -12.78 8.61 -18.11
N ARG A 34 -13.62 8.81 -19.12
CA ARG A 34 -13.36 9.81 -20.17
C ARG A 34 -14.19 11.05 -19.86
N VAL A 35 -13.50 12.17 -19.67
CA VAL A 35 -14.12 13.47 -19.42
C VAL A 35 -13.53 14.47 -20.41
N SER A 36 -14.37 15.00 -21.30
CA SER A 36 -13.94 15.95 -22.31
C SER A 36 -12.76 15.42 -23.14
N GLU A 37 -11.60 16.06 -23.04
CA GLU A 37 -10.37 15.70 -23.79
C GLU A 37 -9.44 14.78 -22.99
N GLY A 38 -9.76 14.48 -21.72
CA GLY A 38 -8.91 13.69 -20.83
C GLY A 38 -9.46 12.30 -20.55
N SER A 39 -8.57 11.43 -20.08
CA SER A 39 -8.94 10.11 -19.53
C SER A 39 -8.14 9.81 -18.30
N ALA A 40 -8.79 9.30 -17.25
CA ALA A 40 -8.14 8.87 -16.03
C ALA A 40 -8.68 7.51 -15.59
N PRO A 41 -7.89 6.72 -14.82
CA PRO A 41 -8.35 5.45 -14.28
C PRO A 41 -9.62 5.64 -13.44
N LEU A 42 -10.61 4.75 -13.61
CA LEU A 42 -11.83 4.73 -12.78
C LEU A 42 -11.49 4.50 -11.30
N TYR A 43 -10.45 3.72 -11.04
CA TYR A 43 -9.94 3.44 -9.70
C TYR A 43 -8.70 4.31 -9.43
N PRO A 44 -8.89 5.49 -8.82
CA PRO A 44 -7.78 6.41 -8.62
C PRO A 44 -6.83 5.91 -7.53
N GLY A 45 -5.54 5.78 -7.88
CA GLY A 45 -4.49 5.27 -6.97
C GLY A 45 -4.32 6.08 -5.68
N TRP A 46 -4.76 7.36 -5.63
CA TRP A 46 -4.72 8.17 -4.41
C TRP A 46 -5.60 7.62 -3.29
N LEU A 47 -6.66 6.85 -3.62
CA LEU A 47 -7.50 6.19 -2.61
C LEU A 47 -6.72 5.18 -1.76
N CYS A 48 -5.68 4.56 -2.31
CA CYS A 48 -4.77 3.70 -1.53
C CYS A 48 -4.29 4.42 -0.27
N TYR A 49 -3.80 5.63 -0.43
CA TYR A 49 -3.24 6.41 0.69
C TYR A 49 -4.31 6.87 1.68
N VAL A 50 -5.53 7.15 1.20
CA VAL A 50 -6.67 7.46 2.09
C VAL A 50 -7.00 6.26 2.99
N PHE A 51 -7.13 5.06 2.42
CA PHE A 51 -7.40 3.86 3.22
C PHE A 51 -6.28 3.54 4.22
N ILE A 52 -5.02 3.71 3.79
CA ILE A 52 -3.88 3.53 4.70
C ILE A 52 -3.87 4.59 5.81
N LEU A 53 -4.17 5.86 5.51
CA LEU A 53 -4.29 6.94 6.51
C LEU A 53 -5.35 6.61 7.57
N LEU A 54 -6.47 6.00 7.16
CA LEU A 54 -7.51 5.55 8.09
C LEU A 54 -7.06 4.38 8.96
N ALA A 55 -6.16 3.53 8.46
CA ALA A 55 -5.62 2.39 9.20
C ALA A 55 -4.52 2.79 10.21
N ILE A 56 -3.69 3.81 9.90
CA ILE A 56 -2.53 4.24 10.70
C ILE A 56 -2.84 4.42 12.19
N PRO A 57 -3.92 5.11 12.63
CA PRO A 57 -4.17 5.34 14.06
C PRO A 57 -4.31 4.07 14.88
N THR A 58 -4.88 3.03 14.30
CA THR A 58 -5.03 1.72 14.95
C THR A 58 -3.73 0.93 14.91
N LEU A 59 -3.08 0.86 13.75
CA LEU A 59 -1.81 0.16 13.58
C LEU A 59 -0.71 0.76 14.48
N ALA A 60 -0.74 2.08 14.70
CA ALA A 60 0.18 2.78 15.60
C ALA A 60 0.03 2.35 17.06
N GLY A 61 -1.15 1.86 17.47
CA GLY A 61 -1.37 1.27 18.80
C GLY A 61 -0.60 -0.04 19.01
N TYR A 62 -0.31 -0.77 17.91
CA TYR A 62 0.47 -2.01 17.94
C TYR A 62 1.96 -1.76 17.66
N GLN A 63 2.28 -0.81 16.79
CA GLN A 63 3.64 -0.48 16.39
C GLN A 63 3.80 1.03 16.21
N LYS A 64 4.49 1.69 17.15
CA LYS A 64 4.64 3.16 17.14
C LYS A 64 5.28 3.72 15.87
N SER A 65 6.20 2.99 15.21
CA SER A 65 6.86 3.45 13.99
C SER A 65 5.91 3.64 12.80
N VAL A 66 4.68 3.11 12.87
CA VAL A 66 3.63 3.36 11.85
C VAL A 66 3.26 4.84 11.76
N THR A 67 3.38 5.61 12.85
CA THR A 67 3.06 7.05 12.84
C THR A 67 3.92 7.84 11.87
N LEU A 68 5.16 7.41 11.64
CA LEU A 68 6.07 8.04 10.67
C LEU A 68 5.59 7.95 9.22
N LEU A 69 4.69 7.01 8.93
CA LEU A 69 4.10 6.87 7.60
C LEU A 69 3.02 7.91 7.31
N ARG A 70 2.49 8.57 8.33
CA ARG A 70 1.39 9.53 8.18
C ARG A 70 1.74 10.72 7.27
N PRO A 71 2.84 11.45 7.48
CA PRO A 71 3.21 12.55 6.56
C PRO A 71 3.51 12.05 5.15
N LEU A 72 4.13 10.88 5.01
CA LEU A 72 4.43 10.29 3.71
C LEU A 72 3.15 9.91 2.96
N ALA A 73 2.17 9.31 3.64
CA ALA A 73 0.88 8.97 3.05
C ALA A 73 0.10 10.23 2.60
N TRP A 74 0.17 11.33 3.35
CA TRP A 74 -0.40 12.61 2.94
C TRP A 74 0.28 13.16 1.68
N TYR A 75 1.60 13.17 1.66
CA TYR A 75 2.37 13.61 0.48
C TYR A 75 2.02 12.80 -0.75
N LEU A 76 2.09 11.47 -0.65
CA LEU A 76 1.80 10.57 -1.77
C LEU A 76 0.35 10.66 -2.22
N GLY A 77 -0.59 10.74 -1.29
CA GLY A 77 -2.00 10.94 -1.59
C GLY A 77 -2.26 12.24 -2.35
N ALA A 78 -1.64 13.34 -1.92
CA ALA A 78 -1.78 14.65 -2.58
C ALA A 78 -1.18 14.63 -4.00
N VAL A 79 0.06 14.12 -4.16
CA VAL A 79 0.73 14.07 -5.47
C VAL A 79 -0.04 13.19 -6.46
N THR A 80 -0.50 12.02 -6.02
CA THR A 80 -1.26 11.10 -6.88
C THR A 80 -2.65 11.65 -7.22
N LEU A 81 -3.30 12.35 -6.29
CA LEU A 81 -4.58 13.05 -6.55
C LEU A 81 -4.40 14.14 -7.61
N VAL A 82 -3.40 15.00 -7.44
CA VAL A 82 -3.11 16.09 -8.40
C VAL A 82 -2.82 15.51 -9.78
N ARG A 83 -2.01 14.47 -9.87
CA ARG A 83 -1.72 13.79 -11.14
C ARG A 83 -2.97 13.23 -11.79
N TRP A 84 -3.84 12.59 -11.01
CA TRP A 84 -5.12 12.05 -11.50
C TRP A 84 -6.04 13.16 -12.04
N LEU A 85 -6.11 14.31 -11.35
CA LEU A 85 -6.87 15.47 -11.82
C LEU A 85 -6.33 16.03 -13.14
N PHE A 86 -5.00 16.11 -13.30
CA PHE A 86 -4.40 16.52 -14.57
C PHE A 86 -4.74 15.56 -15.71
N GLN A 87 -4.74 14.26 -15.45
CA GLN A 87 -5.15 13.25 -16.44
C GLN A 87 -6.61 13.44 -16.86
N LEU A 88 -7.53 13.73 -15.91
CA LEU A 88 -8.94 14.00 -16.21
C LEU A 88 -9.13 15.22 -17.14
N VAL A 89 -8.30 16.25 -16.96
CA VAL A 89 -8.39 17.48 -17.76
C VAL A 89 -7.65 17.33 -19.10
N GLY A 90 -6.99 16.21 -19.35
CA GLY A 90 -6.19 15.99 -20.56
C GLY A 90 -4.89 16.80 -20.61
N ARG A 91 -4.48 17.42 -19.49
CA ARG A 91 -3.26 18.22 -19.38
C ARG A 91 -2.22 17.42 -18.61
N VAL A 92 -1.17 17.03 -19.29
CA VAL A 92 0.00 16.41 -18.64
C VAL A 92 1.03 17.50 -18.41
N PRO A 93 1.36 17.85 -17.15
CA PRO A 93 2.42 18.81 -16.90
C PRO A 93 3.73 18.28 -17.47
N ASP A 94 4.49 19.14 -18.14
CA ASP A 94 5.79 18.83 -18.70
C ASP A 94 6.87 19.76 -18.14
N GLY A 95 8.13 19.34 -18.24
CA GLY A 95 9.29 20.12 -17.82
C GLY A 95 10.15 19.41 -16.78
N TRP A 96 11.35 19.96 -16.55
CA TRP A 96 12.34 19.40 -15.65
C TRP A 96 11.84 19.22 -14.19
N TYR A 97 10.98 20.12 -13.72
CA TYR A 97 10.39 20.06 -12.38
C TYR A 97 9.47 18.85 -12.19
N VAL A 98 8.76 18.44 -13.26
CA VAL A 98 7.92 17.24 -13.24
C VAL A 98 8.80 16.00 -13.09
N TYR A 99 9.93 15.95 -13.82
CA TYR A 99 10.89 14.89 -13.66
C TYR A 99 11.45 14.82 -12.24
N ALA A 100 11.86 15.95 -11.67
CA ALA A 100 12.36 16.02 -10.30
C ALA A 100 11.31 15.52 -9.27
N VAL A 101 10.06 15.97 -9.40
CA VAL A 101 8.94 15.50 -8.55
C VAL A 101 8.72 14.00 -8.70
N ASN A 102 8.78 13.47 -9.93
CA ASN A 102 8.60 12.04 -10.17
C ASN A 102 9.72 11.21 -9.51
N VAL A 103 10.98 11.63 -9.60
CA VAL A 103 12.11 10.95 -8.95
C VAL A 103 11.94 10.95 -7.44
N VAL A 104 11.66 12.11 -6.84
CA VAL A 104 11.42 12.20 -5.38
C VAL A 104 10.24 11.34 -4.97
N THR A 105 9.14 11.40 -5.71
CA THR A 105 7.95 10.59 -5.42
C THR A 105 8.25 9.10 -5.48
N SER A 106 9.02 8.63 -6.47
CA SER A 106 9.40 7.22 -6.60
C SER A 106 10.20 6.73 -5.39
N VAL A 107 11.15 7.53 -4.91
CA VAL A 107 11.93 7.22 -3.70
C VAL A 107 11.02 7.17 -2.47
N VAL A 108 10.12 8.15 -2.33
CA VAL A 108 9.17 8.21 -1.19
C VAL A 108 8.20 7.01 -1.23
N VAL A 109 7.69 6.62 -2.40
CA VAL A 109 6.83 5.44 -2.59
C VAL A 109 7.56 4.18 -2.14
N LEU A 110 8.79 3.97 -2.61
CA LEU A 110 9.60 2.81 -2.25
C LEU A 110 9.80 2.73 -0.73
N TYR A 111 10.23 3.82 -0.11
CA TYR A 111 10.44 3.88 1.33
C TYR A 111 9.14 3.64 2.10
N PHE A 112 8.04 4.27 1.69
CA PHE A 112 6.73 4.16 2.32
C PHE A 112 6.25 2.71 2.35
N HIS A 113 6.25 2.02 1.19
CA HIS A 113 5.77 0.64 1.10
C HIS A 113 6.68 -0.33 1.83
N PHE A 114 8.00 -0.14 1.74
CA PHE A 114 8.96 -0.94 2.49
C PHE A 114 8.74 -0.82 4.00
N GLN A 115 8.56 0.40 4.50
CA GLN A 115 8.35 0.66 5.92
C GLN A 115 6.97 0.17 6.39
N LEU A 116 5.92 0.34 5.59
CA LEU A 116 4.58 -0.17 5.88
C LEU A 116 4.61 -1.70 6.02
N GLN A 117 5.17 -2.41 5.06
CA GLN A 117 5.27 -3.86 5.09
C GLN A 117 6.15 -4.35 6.26
N THR A 118 7.23 -3.62 6.60
CA THR A 118 8.06 -3.91 7.77
C THR A 118 7.24 -3.83 9.07
N ASN A 119 6.42 -2.81 9.20
CA ASN A 119 5.57 -2.64 10.38
C ASN A 119 4.48 -3.71 10.45
N LEU A 120 3.87 -4.07 9.31
CA LEU A 120 2.89 -5.15 9.23
C LEU A 120 3.49 -6.50 9.62
N CYS A 121 4.72 -6.81 9.19
CA CYS A 121 5.44 -8.00 9.64
C CYS A 121 5.57 -8.05 11.19
N LYS A 122 5.92 -6.92 11.80
CA LYS A 122 6.06 -6.84 13.26
C LYS A 122 4.71 -7.01 13.97
N ILE A 123 3.64 -6.45 13.41
CA ILE A 123 2.27 -6.55 13.96
C ILE A 123 1.74 -7.98 13.84
N ILE A 124 2.02 -8.68 12.72
CA ILE A 124 1.50 -10.02 12.44
C ILE A 124 2.33 -11.10 13.17
N LYS A 125 3.63 -10.87 13.39
CA LYS A 125 4.53 -11.84 14.02
C LYS A 125 3.98 -12.50 15.29
N PRO A 126 3.34 -11.80 16.24
CA PRO A 126 2.77 -12.42 17.44
C PRO A 126 1.59 -13.38 17.14
N PHE A 127 0.91 -13.19 16.02
CA PHE A 127 -0.22 -14.04 15.59
C PHE A 127 0.24 -15.25 14.79
N ASN A 128 1.16 -15.04 13.84
CA ASN A 128 1.72 -16.09 13.00
C ASN A 128 3.12 -15.69 12.50
N SER A 129 4.14 -16.32 13.05
CA SER A 129 5.54 -16.01 12.73
C SER A 129 5.93 -16.45 11.31
N GLU A 130 5.33 -17.52 10.81
CA GLU A 130 5.59 -18.03 9.45
C GLU A 130 5.08 -17.05 8.40
N ARG A 131 3.82 -16.58 8.53
CA ARG A 131 3.26 -15.56 7.63
C ARG A 131 4.06 -14.25 7.69
N ALA A 132 4.47 -13.83 8.87
CA ALA A 132 5.33 -12.66 9.01
C ALA A 132 6.67 -12.84 8.26
N ARG A 133 7.23 -14.05 8.22
CA ARG A 133 8.43 -14.37 7.45
C ARG A 133 8.16 -14.29 5.94
N LEU A 134 7.02 -14.82 5.47
CA LEU A 134 6.63 -14.76 4.06
C LEU A 134 6.42 -13.30 3.59
N ILE A 135 5.70 -12.48 4.36
CA ILE A 135 5.52 -11.05 4.07
C ILE A 135 6.89 -10.34 3.99
N ARG A 136 7.82 -10.67 4.89
CA ARG A 136 9.18 -10.11 4.85
C ARG A 136 9.93 -10.49 3.59
N ASN A 137 9.80 -11.74 3.12
CA ASN A 137 10.43 -12.20 1.89
C ASN A 137 9.84 -11.47 0.67
N PHE A 138 8.52 -11.41 0.54
CA PHE A 138 7.84 -10.66 -0.52
C PHE A 138 8.20 -9.17 -0.52
N ARG A 139 8.30 -8.55 0.68
CA ARG A 139 8.79 -7.17 0.82
C ARG A 139 10.19 -7.02 0.23
N SER A 140 11.10 -7.95 0.51
CA SER A 140 12.47 -7.85 0.01
C SER A 140 12.52 -7.98 -1.52
N VAL A 141 11.75 -8.90 -2.09
CA VAL A 141 11.59 -9.02 -3.56
C VAL A 141 11.02 -7.72 -4.13
N SER A 142 9.91 -7.20 -3.58
CA SER A 142 9.31 -5.95 -4.02
C SER A 142 10.28 -4.78 -3.93
N ALA A 143 11.07 -4.68 -2.88
CA ALA A 143 12.04 -3.60 -2.71
C ALA A 143 13.13 -3.64 -3.79
N VAL A 144 13.70 -4.81 -4.06
CA VAL A 144 14.72 -4.99 -5.10
C VAL A 144 14.15 -4.62 -6.48
N VAL A 145 12.99 -5.18 -6.83
CA VAL A 145 12.36 -4.97 -8.13
C VAL A 145 11.98 -3.49 -8.32
N ASN A 146 11.35 -2.87 -7.33
CA ASN A 146 10.98 -1.45 -7.42
C ASN A 146 12.23 -0.54 -7.46
N THR A 147 13.32 -0.91 -6.78
CA THR A 147 14.58 -0.16 -6.88
C THR A 147 15.11 -0.21 -8.31
N VAL A 148 15.11 -1.37 -8.95
CA VAL A 148 15.53 -1.51 -10.35
C VAL A 148 14.66 -0.67 -11.27
N MET A 149 13.32 -0.67 -11.06
CA MET A 149 12.37 0.11 -11.86
C MET A 149 12.50 1.63 -11.63
N CYS A 150 13.05 2.09 -10.50
CA CYS A 150 13.31 3.51 -10.27
C CYS A 150 14.50 4.06 -11.05
N PHE A 151 15.40 3.21 -11.52
CA PHE A 151 16.46 3.67 -12.40
C PHE A 151 15.87 4.00 -13.78
N PRO A 152 16.14 5.21 -14.34
CA PRO A 152 15.74 5.56 -15.70
C PRO A 152 16.66 4.82 -16.70
N ILE A 153 16.60 3.51 -16.70
CA ILE A 153 17.24 2.72 -17.73
C ILE A 153 16.38 2.96 -18.97
N GLN A 154 16.83 3.80 -19.87
CA GLN A 154 16.31 3.87 -21.23
C GLN A 154 16.66 2.55 -21.91
N LEU A 155 15.90 1.53 -21.56
CA LEU A 155 15.97 0.24 -22.19
C LEU A 155 15.51 0.48 -23.64
N GLY A 156 16.43 0.34 -24.59
CA GLY A 156 16.11 0.51 -26.01
C GLY A 156 14.90 -0.35 -26.40
N GLN A 157 14.25 -0.02 -27.50
CA GLN A 157 13.08 -0.74 -28.04
C GLN A 157 13.48 -2.09 -28.70
N SER A 158 14.37 -2.85 -28.07
CA SER A 158 14.71 -4.19 -28.56
C SER A 158 13.75 -5.23 -27.94
N PRO A 159 13.38 -6.31 -28.64
CA PRO A 159 12.50 -7.35 -28.11
C PRO A 159 13.00 -7.98 -26.81
N GLU A 160 14.32 -8.06 -26.64
CA GLU A 160 14.97 -8.59 -25.44
C GLU A 160 14.72 -7.68 -24.23
N MET A 161 14.67 -6.38 -24.45
CA MET A 161 14.43 -5.39 -23.40
C MET A 161 12.95 -5.33 -22.99
N GLU A 162 12.03 -5.54 -23.94
CA GLU A 162 10.60 -5.69 -23.61
C GLU A 162 10.37 -6.94 -22.76
N LEU A 163 11.06 -8.05 -23.06
CA LEU A 163 10.99 -9.27 -22.28
C LEU A 163 11.53 -9.06 -20.85
N LEU A 164 12.67 -8.35 -20.72
CA LEU A 164 13.24 -8.01 -19.43
C LEU A 164 12.29 -7.14 -18.60
N GLN A 165 11.71 -6.10 -19.21
CA GLN A 165 10.76 -5.20 -18.56
C GLN A 165 9.49 -5.96 -18.11
N SER A 166 8.98 -6.84 -18.95
CA SER A 166 7.83 -7.70 -18.63
C SER A 166 8.15 -8.65 -17.46
N GLY A 167 9.36 -9.24 -17.46
CA GLY A 167 9.83 -10.08 -16.36
C GLY A 167 9.92 -9.31 -15.03
N ILE A 168 10.49 -8.11 -15.07
CA ILE A 168 10.60 -7.25 -13.87
C ILE A 168 9.20 -6.87 -13.35
N ALA A 169 8.28 -6.47 -14.24
CA ALA A 169 6.91 -6.15 -13.88
C ALA A 169 6.17 -7.35 -13.27
N PHE A 170 6.41 -8.55 -13.79
CA PHE A 170 5.85 -9.80 -13.24
C PHE A 170 6.33 -10.05 -11.81
N PHE A 171 7.63 -9.93 -11.54
CA PHE A 171 8.17 -10.10 -10.17
C PHE A 171 7.69 -9.01 -9.21
N ALA A 172 7.53 -7.75 -9.68
CA ALA A 172 6.92 -6.69 -8.89
C ALA A 172 5.49 -7.07 -8.47
N THR A 173 4.68 -7.54 -9.42
CA THR A 173 3.30 -7.97 -9.20
C THR A 173 3.24 -9.16 -8.23
N LEU A 174 4.12 -10.16 -8.38
CA LEU A 174 4.21 -11.30 -7.47
C LEU A 174 4.57 -10.87 -6.05
N GLY A 175 5.54 -9.94 -5.89
CA GLY A 175 5.96 -9.47 -4.57
C GLY A 175 4.83 -8.82 -3.80
N VAL A 176 4.06 -7.97 -4.48
CA VAL A 176 2.95 -7.28 -3.82
C VAL A 176 1.72 -8.16 -3.72
N GLY A 177 1.36 -8.91 -4.75
CA GLY A 177 0.26 -9.88 -4.71
C GLY A 177 0.47 -10.92 -3.61
N GLY A 178 1.69 -11.44 -3.47
CA GLY A 178 2.06 -12.34 -2.38
C GLY A 178 1.89 -11.70 -1.01
N THR A 179 2.32 -10.45 -0.84
CA THR A 179 2.09 -9.71 0.41
C THR A 179 0.60 -9.57 0.72
N GLN A 180 -0.24 -9.26 -0.28
CA GLN A 180 -1.69 -9.14 -0.12
C GLN A 180 -2.34 -10.46 0.28
N ALA A 181 -1.95 -11.56 -0.37
CA ALA A 181 -2.45 -12.90 -0.05
C ALA A 181 -2.11 -13.27 1.40
N GLU A 182 -0.88 -13.02 1.86
CA GLU A 182 -0.46 -13.29 3.24
C GLU A 182 -1.16 -12.39 4.25
N LEU A 183 -1.41 -11.12 3.93
CA LEU A 183 -2.20 -10.21 4.77
C LEU A 183 -3.65 -10.73 4.89
N PHE A 184 -4.26 -11.13 3.78
CA PHE A 184 -5.62 -11.69 3.77
C PHE A 184 -5.71 -12.97 4.63
N MET A 185 -4.76 -13.89 4.47
CA MET A 185 -4.70 -15.09 5.29
C MET A 185 -4.45 -14.80 6.76
N SER A 186 -3.66 -13.76 7.08
CA SER A 186 -3.41 -13.32 8.47
C SER A 186 -4.67 -12.79 9.16
N LEU A 187 -5.65 -12.26 8.41
CA LEU A 187 -6.95 -11.86 8.97
C LEU A 187 -7.68 -13.03 9.62
N ARG A 188 -7.59 -14.22 9.03
CA ARG A 188 -8.19 -15.44 9.60
C ARG A 188 -7.55 -15.78 10.94
N ASP A 189 -6.23 -15.70 11.04
CA ASP A 189 -5.49 -16.00 12.27
C ASP A 189 -5.80 -14.99 13.38
N ILE A 190 -5.88 -13.71 13.04
CA ILE A 190 -6.25 -12.63 13.97
C ILE A 190 -7.68 -12.83 14.47
N ARG A 191 -8.62 -13.17 13.59
CA ARG A 191 -10.02 -13.42 13.97
C ARG A 191 -10.14 -14.64 14.89
N ALA A 192 -9.46 -15.73 14.58
CA ALA A 192 -9.47 -16.93 15.40
C ALA A 192 -8.98 -16.64 16.83
N ARG A 193 -7.89 -15.89 16.99
CA ARG A 193 -7.38 -15.50 18.31
C ARG A 193 -8.29 -14.51 19.04
N SER A 194 -8.95 -13.59 18.34
CA SER A 194 -9.89 -12.67 18.97
C SER A 194 -11.13 -13.37 19.54
N MET A 195 -11.52 -14.50 18.96
CA MET A 195 -12.61 -15.35 19.44
C MET A 195 -12.17 -16.31 20.57
N ALA A 196 -10.90 -16.72 20.56
CA ALA A 196 -10.35 -17.63 21.57
C ALA A 196 -9.90 -16.92 22.85
N ALA A 197 -9.77 -15.59 22.85
CA ALA A 197 -9.46 -14.83 24.05
C ALA A 197 -10.65 -14.93 25.02
N PRO A 198 -10.50 -15.52 26.23
CA PRO A 198 -11.57 -15.59 27.20
C PRO A 198 -12.04 -14.17 27.50
N ALA A 199 -13.37 -13.99 27.57
CA ALA A 199 -13.94 -12.75 28.08
C ALA A 199 -13.27 -12.49 29.44
N SER A 200 -12.51 -11.38 29.51
CA SER A 200 -11.88 -10.99 30.78
C SER A 200 -12.96 -11.03 31.84
N PRO A 201 -12.75 -11.72 33.00
CA PRO A 201 -13.74 -11.74 34.07
C PRO A 201 -14.06 -10.28 34.40
N GLN A 202 -15.34 -9.91 34.23
CA GLN A 202 -15.86 -8.67 34.79
C GLN A 202 -15.38 -8.63 36.22
N LYS A 203 -14.68 -7.59 36.59
CA LYS A 203 -14.43 -7.28 38.01
C LYS A 203 -15.80 -7.12 38.66
N GLU A 204 -16.33 -8.24 39.12
CA GLU A 204 -17.41 -8.24 40.09
C GLU A 204 -16.82 -7.77 41.42
N GLY A 205 -17.33 -6.68 41.92
CA GLY A 205 -17.28 -6.35 43.33
C GLY A 205 -16.16 -5.40 43.77
N GLU A 206 -16.40 -4.13 43.65
CA GLU A 206 -16.11 -3.23 44.78
C GLU A 206 -17.43 -2.54 45.14
N THR A 207 -18.13 -3.17 46.09
CA THR A 207 -19.11 -2.52 46.97
C THR A 207 -18.39 -1.72 48.02
#